data_145c54fe4072d6163e617808e9612960
#
_entry.id   145c54fe4072d6163e617808e9612960
#
_cell.length_a   1.000
_cell.length_b   1.000
_cell.length_c   1.000
_cell.angle_alpha   90.00
_cell.angle_beta   90.00
_cell.angle_gamma   90.00
#
_symmetry.space_group_name_H-M   'P 1'
#
loop_
_entity.id
_entity.type
_entity.pdbx_description
1 polymer ?
#
loop_
_entity_poly.entity_id
_entity_poly.type
_entity_poly.pdbx_seq_one_letter_code
_entity_poly.pdbx_strand_id
1 'polypeptide(L)'
;TGNTERMAEALVRGAEGEGADVKLIQVGSATEDDVKDVDRLAFGCPAMGSEELEETEMRPFMDKVNPLLSGKNVVLFGSYEWADGEWMRLWQEEVEGTGAKLLADGFAAYDDPDQDALEECEALGRDLARS
;
A
#
# COMPACT_ATOMS: atom_id res chain seq x y z
N THR A 1 -12.82 -8.12 -0.51
CA THR A 1 -12.37 -9.40 -0.04
C THR A 1 -11.32 -9.24 1.06
N GLY A 2 -10.99 -10.32 1.76
CA GLY A 2 -10.03 -10.28 2.84
C GLY A 2 -8.57 -10.42 2.43
N ASN A 3 -8.26 -10.58 1.15
CA ASN A 3 -6.90 -10.85 0.70
C ASN A 3 -5.96 -9.67 0.97
N THR A 4 -6.32 -8.49 0.51
CA THR A 4 -5.52 -7.28 0.75
C THR A 4 -5.46 -6.94 2.24
N GLU A 5 -6.56 -7.18 2.97
CA GLU A 5 -6.59 -6.95 4.42
C GLU A 5 -5.60 -7.84 5.15
N ARG A 6 -5.50 -9.13 4.78
CA ARG A 6 -4.51 -10.03 5.38
C ARG A 6 -3.08 -9.58 5.09
N MET A 7 -2.84 -9.05 3.89
CA MET A 7 -1.54 -8.49 3.54
C MET A 7 -1.24 -7.26 4.40
N ALA A 8 -2.24 -6.39 4.59
CA ALA A 8 -2.09 -5.21 5.44
C ALA A 8 -1.77 -5.58 6.88
N GLU A 9 -2.46 -6.58 7.42
CA GLU A 9 -2.22 -7.04 8.78
C GLU A 9 -0.80 -7.61 8.94
N ALA A 10 -0.31 -8.33 7.93
CA ALA A 10 1.06 -8.84 7.94
C ALA A 10 2.08 -7.70 7.94
N LEU A 11 1.84 -6.68 7.13
CA LEU A 11 2.71 -5.50 7.07
C LEU A 11 2.75 -4.80 8.43
N VAL A 12 1.59 -4.66 9.07
CA VAL A 12 1.49 -4.05 10.41
C VAL A 12 2.31 -4.85 11.42
N ARG A 13 2.21 -6.19 11.38
CA ARG A 13 3.00 -7.04 12.30
C ARG A 13 4.50 -6.80 12.12
N GLY A 14 4.95 -6.70 10.87
CA GLY A 14 6.37 -6.44 10.61
C GLY A 14 6.83 -5.09 11.16
N ALA A 15 6.04 -4.05 10.96
CA ALA A 15 6.38 -2.71 11.44
C ALA A 15 6.35 -2.63 12.97
N GLU A 16 5.32 -3.22 13.59
CA GLU A 16 5.19 -3.22 15.05
C GLU A 16 6.33 -4.00 15.72
N GLY A 17 6.80 -5.05 15.05
CA GLY A 17 7.96 -5.81 15.54
C GLY A 17 9.23 -4.97 15.61
N GLU A 18 9.31 -3.87 14.88
CA GLU A 18 10.43 -2.93 14.95
C GLU A 18 10.14 -1.76 15.90
N GLY A 19 9.05 -1.83 16.67
CA GLY A 19 8.70 -0.80 17.62
C GLY A 19 7.94 0.39 17.07
N ALA A 20 7.47 0.30 15.82
CA ALA A 20 6.71 1.39 15.23
C ALA A 20 5.29 1.44 15.79
N ASP A 21 4.75 2.64 15.90
CA ASP A 21 3.35 2.86 16.24
C ASP A 21 2.58 2.91 14.92
N VAL A 22 1.78 1.88 14.67
CA VAL A 22 1.11 1.69 13.38
C VAL A 22 -0.39 1.91 13.51
N LYS A 23 -0.94 2.68 12.57
CA LYS A 23 -2.37 2.90 12.47
C LYS A 23 -2.86 2.26 11.16
N LEU A 24 -3.73 1.27 11.26
CA LEU A 24 -4.32 0.61 10.09
C LEU A 24 -5.71 1.16 9.85
N ILE A 25 -5.92 1.76 8.68
CA ILE A 25 -7.18 2.43 8.35
C ILE A 25 -7.70 1.93 7.02
N GLN A 26 -8.98 1.57 6.97
CA GLN A 26 -9.63 1.26 5.70
C GLN A 26 -9.85 2.56 4.92
N VAL A 27 -9.71 2.52 3.60
CA VAL A 27 -9.75 3.71 2.77
C VAL A 27 -11.06 4.49 2.91
N GLY A 28 -12.17 3.79 3.13
CA GLY A 28 -13.47 4.45 3.33
C GLY A 28 -13.53 5.30 4.60
N SER A 29 -12.63 5.08 5.55
CA SER A 29 -12.55 5.83 6.80
C SER A 29 -11.31 6.73 6.87
N ALA A 30 -10.45 6.68 5.86
CA ALA A 30 -9.21 7.43 5.86
C ALA A 30 -9.44 8.86 5.37
N THR A 31 -8.65 9.79 5.91
CA THR A 31 -8.73 11.21 5.55
C THR A 31 -7.37 11.72 5.13
N GLU A 32 -7.35 12.92 4.55
CA GLU A 32 -6.10 13.60 4.20
C GLU A 32 -5.23 13.83 5.43
N ASP A 33 -5.83 14.09 6.58
CA ASP A 33 -5.08 14.31 7.82
C ASP A 33 -4.32 13.06 8.26
N ASP A 34 -4.84 11.88 7.96
CA ASP A 34 -4.15 10.62 8.28
C ASP A 34 -2.84 10.48 7.50
N VAL A 35 -2.75 11.09 6.34
CA VAL A 35 -1.56 11.07 5.49
C VAL A 35 -0.63 12.25 5.78
N LYS A 36 -1.21 13.42 6.00
CA LYS A 36 -0.49 14.67 6.11
C LYS A 36 0.54 14.67 7.25
N ASP A 37 0.17 14.08 8.38
CA ASP A 37 0.95 14.16 9.61
C ASP A 37 1.97 13.04 9.80
N VAL A 38 2.11 12.15 8.83
CA VAL A 38 3.05 11.02 8.92
C VAL A 38 4.06 11.06 7.78
N ASP A 39 5.23 10.49 8.02
CA ASP A 39 6.33 10.45 7.04
C ASP A 39 6.47 9.09 6.36
N ARG A 40 5.80 8.07 6.88
CA ARG A 40 5.90 6.70 6.38
C ARG A 40 4.50 6.17 6.14
N LEU A 41 4.26 5.67 4.92
CA LEU A 41 2.94 5.24 4.50
C LEU A 41 3.00 3.92 3.75
N ALA A 42 2.00 3.08 3.97
CA ALA A 42 1.79 1.89 3.17
C ALA A 42 0.38 1.97 2.60
N PHE A 43 0.26 1.88 1.29
CA PHE A 43 -1.04 1.87 0.62
C PHE A 43 -1.29 0.48 0.05
N GLY A 44 -2.47 -0.06 0.31
CA GLY A 44 -2.87 -1.36 -0.20
C GLY A 44 -4.21 -1.30 -0.90
N CYS A 45 -4.33 -2.02 -2.01
CA CYS A 45 -5.54 -2.01 -2.81
C CYS A 45 -5.65 -3.31 -3.61
N PRO A 46 -6.83 -3.96 -3.64
CA PRO A 46 -7.02 -5.05 -4.59
C PRO A 46 -7.17 -4.51 -6.00
N ALA A 47 -6.68 -5.26 -6.98
CA ALA A 47 -6.93 -4.93 -8.39
C ALA A 47 -8.41 -5.20 -8.68
N MET A 48 -9.06 -4.25 -9.32
CA MET A 48 -10.47 -4.35 -9.65
C MET A 48 -10.65 -4.21 -11.16
N GLY A 49 -11.42 -5.11 -11.74
CA GLY A 49 -11.65 -5.11 -13.17
C GLY A 49 -10.36 -5.36 -13.95
N SER A 50 -10.00 -4.47 -14.87
CA SER A 50 -8.85 -4.65 -15.71
C SER A 50 -7.55 -4.19 -15.04
N GLU A 51 -7.12 -2.96 -15.20
CA GLU A 51 -5.77 -2.57 -14.77
C GLU A 51 -5.73 -1.25 -14.02
N GLU A 52 -6.76 -0.97 -13.23
CA GLU A 52 -6.87 0.29 -12.54
C GLU A 52 -7.02 0.11 -11.05
N LEU A 53 -6.72 1.15 -10.29
CA LEU A 53 -7.06 1.21 -8.88
C LEU A 53 -8.58 1.15 -8.74
N GLU A 54 -9.03 0.64 -7.60
CA GLU A 54 -10.44 0.59 -7.28
C GLU A 54 -11.04 2.00 -7.41
N GLU A 55 -12.11 2.14 -8.19
CA GLU A 55 -12.63 3.43 -8.64
C GLU A 55 -13.46 4.19 -7.61
N THR A 56 -14.13 3.48 -6.70
CA THR A 56 -15.11 4.13 -5.82
C THR A 56 -14.50 4.76 -4.58
N GLU A 57 -13.43 4.18 -4.05
CA GLU A 57 -12.81 4.68 -2.83
C GLU A 57 -11.32 4.97 -2.99
N MET A 58 -10.58 4.04 -3.57
CA MET A 58 -9.12 4.18 -3.64
C MET A 58 -8.68 5.24 -4.64
N ARG A 59 -9.28 5.28 -5.82
CA ARG A 59 -8.94 6.28 -6.82
C ARG A 59 -9.18 7.71 -6.30
N PRO A 60 -10.38 8.01 -5.76
CA PRO A 60 -10.61 9.35 -5.21
C PRO A 60 -9.68 9.68 -4.04
N PHE A 61 -9.38 8.69 -3.18
CA PHE A 61 -8.49 8.92 -2.07
C PHE A 61 -7.07 9.26 -2.54
N MET A 62 -6.54 8.50 -3.50
CA MET A 62 -5.20 8.77 -4.03
C MET A 62 -5.14 10.14 -4.71
N ASP A 63 -6.18 10.54 -5.42
CA ASP A 63 -6.23 11.87 -6.05
C ASP A 63 -6.12 12.98 -5.01
N LYS A 64 -6.70 12.77 -3.82
CA LYS A 64 -6.63 13.76 -2.74
C LYS A 64 -5.27 13.79 -2.06
N VAL A 65 -4.65 12.62 -1.85
CA VAL A 65 -3.43 12.55 -1.03
C VAL A 65 -2.14 12.62 -1.85
N ASN A 66 -2.18 12.38 -3.16
CA ASN A 66 -0.99 12.48 -4.00
C ASN A 66 -0.22 13.80 -3.79
N PRO A 67 -0.87 14.96 -3.70
CA PRO A 67 -0.14 16.21 -3.46
C PRO A 67 0.56 16.28 -2.10
N LEU A 68 0.23 15.39 -1.18
CA LEU A 68 0.81 15.37 0.16
C LEU A 68 2.00 14.43 0.30
N LEU A 69 2.32 13.66 -0.74
CA LEU A 69 3.27 12.55 -0.65
C LEU A 69 4.73 12.93 -0.85
N SER A 70 5.02 14.11 -1.37
CA SER A 70 6.40 14.52 -1.65
C SER A 70 7.28 14.40 -0.40
N GLY A 71 8.41 13.71 -0.54
CA GLY A 71 9.36 13.53 0.54
C GLY A 71 9.03 12.43 1.54
N LYS A 72 7.88 11.78 1.40
CA LYS A 72 7.48 10.72 2.31
C LYS A 72 7.98 9.35 1.83
N ASN A 73 8.21 8.45 2.77
CA ASN A 73 8.59 7.07 2.46
C ASN A 73 7.33 6.24 2.30
N VAL A 74 7.21 5.53 1.19
CA VAL A 74 5.98 4.83 0.82
C VAL A 74 6.28 3.40 0.37
N VAL A 75 5.41 2.47 0.74
CA VAL A 75 5.36 1.14 0.12
C VAL A 75 3.96 0.89 -0.41
N LEU A 76 3.87 0.12 -1.48
CA LEU A 76 2.61 -0.24 -2.12
C LEU A 76 2.45 -1.75 -2.12
N PHE A 77 1.23 -2.21 -1.89
CA PHE A 77 0.94 -3.65 -1.93
C PHE A 77 -0.50 -3.88 -2.39
N GLY A 78 -0.80 -5.11 -2.75
CA GLY A 78 -2.16 -5.45 -3.13
C GLY A 78 -2.29 -6.86 -3.66
N SER A 79 -3.53 -7.28 -3.93
CA SER A 79 -3.84 -8.59 -4.47
C SER A 79 -4.53 -8.46 -5.83
N TYR A 80 -4.38 -9.46 -6.68
CA TYR A 80 -5.01 -9.47 -8.00
C TYR A 80 -5.45 -10.87 -8.38
N GLU A 81 -6.43 -10.97 -9.30
CA GLU A 81 -6.96 -12.25 -9.77
C GLU A 81 -6.95 -12.35 -11.30
N TRP A 82 -7.04 -11.25 -12.00
CA TRP A 82 -7.29 -11.24 -13.44
C TRP A 82 -6.16 -10.66 -14.25
N ALA A 83 -5.57 -9.58 -13.77
CA ALA A 83 -4.51 -8.89 -14.49
C ALA A 83 -3.16 -9.51 -14.16
N ASP A 84 -2.13 -9.09 -14.86
CA ASP A 84 -0.77 -9.54 -14.65
C ASP A 84 0.04 -8.62 -13.73
N GLY A 85 -0.65 -7.81 -12.93
CA GLY A 85 0.01 -6.87 -12.02
C GLY A 85 0.30 -5.51 -12.63
N GLU A 86 -0.14 -5.26 -13.84
CA GLU A 86 0.10 -3.99 -14.52
C GLU A 86 -0.43 -2.79 -13.74
N TRP A 87 -1.57 -2.96 -13.07
CA TRP A 87 -2.14 -1.91 -12.24
C TRP A 87 -1.19 -1.45 -11.14
N MET A 88 -0.41 -2.37 -10.60
CA MET A 88 0.56 -2.04 -9.55
C MET A 88 1.73 -1.24 -10.14
N ARG A 89 2.18 -1.58 -11.34
CA ARG A 89 3.23 -0.83 -12.00
C ARG A 89 2.80 0.60 -12.32
N LEU A 90 1.57 0.75 -12.80
CA LEU A 90 1.02 2.07 -13.07
C LEU A 90 0.85 2.90 -11.79
N TRP A 91 0.42 2.27 -10.72
CA TRP A 91 0.28 2.94 -9.44
C TRP A 91 1.64 3.37 -8.89
N GLN A 92 2.64 2.52 -9.04
CA GLN A 92 4.01 2.84 -8.65
C GLN A 92 4.51 4.09 -9.39
N GLU A 93 4.32 4.14 -10.70
CA GLU A 93 4.70 5.30 -11.50
C GLU A 93 3.98 6.57 -11.04
N GLU A 94 2.69 6.45 -10.73
CA GLU A 94 1.91 7.58 -10.24
C GLU A 94 2.47 8.12 -8.92
N VAL A 95 2.74 7.22 -7.97
CA VAL A 95 3.25 7.62 -6.65
C VAL A 95 4.66 8.19 -6.75
N GLU A 96 5.51 7.59 -7.56
CA GLU A 96 6.87 8.13 -7.80
C GLU A 96 6.80 9.55 -8.38
N GLY A 97 5.83 9.79 -9.25
CA GLY A 97 5.64 11.11 -9.86
C GLY A 97 5.27 12.21 -8.87
N THR A 98 4.83 11.86 -7.66
CA THR A 98 4.49 12.85 -6.63
C THR A 98 5.71 13.37 -5.89
N GLY A 99 6.87 12.75 -6.07
CA GLY A 99 8.05 13.06 -5.27
C GLY A 99 8.18 12.19 -4.03
N ALA A 100 7.31 11.22 -3.85
CA ALA A 100 7.42 10.24 -2.78
C ALA A 100 8.59 9.29 -3.04
N LYS A 101 9.17 8.77 -1.97
CA LYS A 101 10.25 7.80 -2.05
C LYS A 101 9.68 6.40 -1.86
N LEU A 102 9.65 5.60 -2.92
CA LEU A 102 9.27 4.20 -2.81
C LEU A 102 10.47 3.40 -2.32
N LEU A 103 10.28 2.66 -1.23
CA LEU A 103 11.36 1.88 -0.63
C LEU A 103 11.62 0.58 -1.35
N ALA A 104 10.64 0.12 -2.13
CA ALA A 104 10.72 -1.11 -2.92
C ALA A 104 9.70 -1.01 -4.04
N ASP A 105 9.81 -1.90 -5.03
CA ASP A 105 8.78 -2.04 -6.06
C ASP A 105 7.47 -2.43 -5.40
N GLY A 106 6.36 -1.99 -5.96
CA GLY A 106 5.04 -2.37 -5.48
C GLY A 106 4.88 -3.88 -5.46
N PHE A 107 4.38 -4.43 -4.35
CA PHE A 107 4.22 -5.87 -4.19
C PHE A 107 2.79 -6.29 -4.49
N ALA A 108 2.63 -7.16 -5.49
CA ALA A 108 1.33 -7.69 -5.87
C ALA A 108 1.31 -9.21 -5.67
N ALA A 109 0.32 -9.70 -4.93
CA ALA A 109 0.14 -11.13 -4.73
C ALA A 109 -1.05 -11.63 -5.55
N TYR A 110 -0.89 -12.76 -6.22
CA TYR A 110 -1.96 -13.35 -7.02
C TYR A 110 -2.94 -14.09 -6.11
N ASP A 111 -4.23 -13.77 -6.24
CA ASP A 111 -5.33 -14.43 -5.54
C ASP A 111 -5.14 -14.39 -4.01
N ASP A 112 -5.31 -15.51 -3.33
CA ASP A 112 -5.18 -15.62 -1.88
C ASP A 112 -3.70 -15.61 -1.50
N PRO A 113 -3.23 -14.63 -0.71
CA PRO A 113 -1.80 -14.57 -0.38
C PRO A 113 -1.37 -15.79 0.42
N ASP A 114 -0.33 -16.45 -0.06
CA ASP A 114 0.24 -17.60 0.62
C ASP A 114 1.21 -17.14 1.73
N GLN A 115 1.82 -18.10 2.42
CA GLN A 115 2.73 -17.78 3.51
C GLN A 115 3.92 -16.92 3.05
N ASP A 116 4.46 -17.20 1.86
CA ASP A 116 5.57 -16.43 1.32
C ASP A 116 5.16 -14.99 1.04
N ALA A 117 3.95 -14.77 0.52
CA ALA A 117 3.43 -13.43 0.27
C ALA A 117 3.24 -12.66 1.57
N LEU A 118 2.72 -13.32 2.61
CA LEU A 118 2.54 -12.68 3.92
C LEU A 118 3.88 -12.34 4.56
N GLU A 119 4.88 -13.19 4.41
CA GLU A 119 6.24 -12.91 4.90
C GLU A 119 6.86 -11.72 4.17
N GLU A 120 6.60 -11.59 2.87
CA GLU A 120 7.06 -10.43 2.09
C GLU A 120 6.41 -9.15 2.61
N CYS A 121 5.12 -9.19 2.94
CA CYS A 121 4.43 -8.05 3.52
C CYS A 121 5.00 -7.67 4.89
N GLU A 122 5.34 -8.66 5.71
CA GLU A 122 6.00 -8.39 6.99
C GLU A 122 7.36 -7.71 6.76
N ALA A 123 8.12 -8.15 5.76
CA ALA A 123 9.40 -7.55 5.42
C ALA A 123 9.22 -6.09 4.97
N LEU A 124 8.20 -5.81 4.17
CA LEU A 124 7.89 -4.44 3.76
C LEU A 124 7.60 -3.55 4.97
N GLY A 125 6.84 -4.09 5.94
CA GLY A 125 6.55 -3.36 7.17
C GLY A 125 7.81 -3.05 7.98
N ARG A 126 8.69 -4.03 8.11
CA ARG A 126 9.96 -3.83 8.80
C ARG A 126 10.81 -2.77 8.12
N ASP A 127 10.92 -2.85 6.79
CA ASP A 127 11.72 -1.90 6.03
C ASP A 127 11.17 -0.48 6.15
N LEU A 128 9.86 -0.34 6.11
CA LEU A 128 9.20 0.96 6.26
C LEU A 128 9.46 1.54 7.66
N ALA A 129 9.35 0.72 8.69
CA ALA A 129 9.58 1.15 10.06
C ALA A 129 11.03 1.58 10.29
N ARG A 130 11.97 0.96 9.58
CA ARG A 130 13.41 1.29 9.70
C ARG A 130 13.82 2.48 8.86
N SER A 131 12.98 2.91 7.95
CA SER A 131 13.34 3.96 6.99
C SER A 131 13.45 5.38 7.56
#